data_85e5a30bc8080920c924e06cce95cc25
#
_entry.id   85e5a30bc8080920c924e06cce95cc25
#
_cell.length_a   1.000
_cell.length_b   1.000
_cell.length_c   1.000
_cell.angle_alpha   90.00
_cell.angle_beta   90.00
_cell.angle_gamma   90.00
#
_symmetry.space_group_name_H-M   'P 1'
#
loop_
_entity.id
_entity.type
_entity.pdbx_description
1 polymer ?
#
loop_
_entity_poly.entity_id
_entity_poly.type
_entity_poly.pdbx_seq_one_letter_code
_entity_poly.pdbx_strand_id
1 'polypeptide(L)'
;MDVVGHRVKFINEHLEGVVKSLMVNGKLLIAATDGFDYEVNQNEVIVIREDNTHLYQVDDYEVKDKLKINLPLDKFSGGILSRYTGTTKYQFEKVIEIDLHLEELVEFPMKLDDWQRLHTQMQHAKKCLNAAINQRIRKLVFIHGVGQGVLKTELCNYLSTHEQLSFKDANYREYGSGATEVFIKY
;
A
#
# COMPACT_ATOMS: atom_id res chain seq x y z
N MET A 1 10.07 -33.70 20.44
CA MET A 1 10.09 -32.28 20.84
C MET A 1 8.98 -32.08 21.85
N ASP A 2 9.31 -31.56 23.00
CA ASP A 2 8.33 -31.33 24.07
C ASP A 2 7.59 -30.04 23.73
N VAL A 3 6.34 -30.17 23.28
CA VAL A 3 5.48 -29.03 22.91
C VAL A 3 4.53 -28.61 24.01
N VAL A 4 4.54 -29.37 25.12
CA VAL A 4 3.70 -29.10 26.30
C VAL A 4 4.12 -27.81 26.97
N GLY A 5 3.17 -26.93 27.29
CA GLY A 5 3.39 -25.63 27.90
C GLY A 5 3.68 -24.49 26.89
N HIS A 6 3.85 -24.78 25.59
CA HIS A 6 4.07 -23.75 24.60
C HIS A 6 2.74 -23.10 24.19
N ARG A 7 2.82 -21.80 23.89
CA ARG A 7 1.69 -21.07 23.26
C ARG A 7 1.59 -21.47 21.80
N VAL A 8 0.35 -21.63 21.33
CA VAL A 8 0.04 -21.99 19.95
C VAL A 8 -1.07 -21.11 19.40
N LYS A 9 -1.03 -20.92 18.08
CA LYS A 9 -2.07 -20.24 17.33
C LYS A 9 -2.71 -21.21 16.34
N PHE A 10 -4.03 -21.21 16.26
CA PHE A 10 -4.78 -22.03 15.31
C PHE A 10 -4.62 -21.45 13.91
N ILE A 11 -4.42 -22.30 12.89
CA ILE A 11 -4.18 -21.85 11.51
C ILE A 11 -5.47 -21.35 10.87
N ASN A 12 -6.59 -22.01 11.14
CA ASN A 12 -7.87 -21.75 10.47
C ASN A 12 -8.80 -20.83 11.28
N GLU A 13 -8.43 -20.47 12.50
CA GLU A 13 -9.25 -19.69 13.42
C GLU A 13 -8.40 -18.59 14.09
N HIS A 14 -9.01 -17.46 14.41
CA HIS A 14 -8.34 -16.39 15.17
C HIS A 14 -8.32 -16.71 16.68
N LEU A 15 -7.83 -17.90 17.01
CA LEU A 15 -7.79 -18.40 18.38
C LEU A 15 -6.34 -18.75 18.76
N GLU A 16 -6.01 -18.49 20.01
CA GLU A 16 -4.72 -18.85 20.60
C GLU A 16 -4.93 -19.71 21.84
N GLY A 17 -3.94 -20.47 22.24
CA GLY A 17 -4.02 -21.29 23.42
C GLY A 17 -2.66 -21.79 23.91
N VAL A 18 -2.66 -22.59 24.97
CA VAL A 18 -1.48 -23.24 25.54
C VAL A 18 -1.65 -24.75 25.46
N VAL A 19 -0.62 -25.45 25.00
CA VAL A 19 -0.64 -26.91 24.92
C VAL A 19 -0.59 -27.50 26.33
N LYS A 20 -1.67 -28.17 26.75
CA LYS A 20 -1.75 -28.87 28.05
C LYS A 20 -1.06 -30.22 28.02
N SER A 21 -1.30 -30.99 26.96
CA SER A 21 -0.73 -32.34 26.85
C SER A 21 -0.70 -32.83 25.41
N LEU A 22 0.21 -33.78 25.14
CA LEU A 22 0.20 -34.58 23.92
C LEU A 22 -0.55 -35.89 24.19
N MET A 23 -1.58 -36.16 23.39
CA MET A 23 -2.43 -37.35 23.51
C MET A 23 -1.78 -38.57 22.84
N VAL A 24 -2.20 -39.76 23.26
CA VAL A 24 -1.70 -41.06 22.74
C VAL A 24 -1.95 -41.20 21.22
N ASN A 25 -2.98 -40.53 20.70
CA ASN A 25 -3.32 -40.52 19.28
C ASN A 25 -2.54 -39.48 18.43
N GLY A 26 -1.54 -38.80 19.03
CA GLY A 26 -0.73 -37.79 18.38
C GLY A 26 -1.37 -36.40 18.27
N LYS A 27 -2.56 -36.21 18.85
CA LYS A 27 -3.24 -34.91 18.94
C LYS A 27 -2.74 -34.11 20.14
N LEU A 28 -2.86 -32.80 20.04
CA LEU A 28 -2.60 -31.87 21.12
C LEU A 28 -3.89 -31.49 21.84
N LEU A 29 -3.89 -31.49 23.15
CA LEU A 29 -4.95 -30.88 23.96
C LEU A 29 -4.51 -29.45 24.28
N ILE A 30 -5.28 -28.48 23.85
CA ILE A 30 -4.99 -27.05 23.94
C ILE A 30 -6.04 -26.34 24.76
N ALA A 31 -5.61 -25.62 25.79
CA ALA A 31 -6.47 -24.67 26.50
C ALA A 31 -6.49 -23.36 25.70
N ALA A 32 -7.59 -23.04 25.06
CA ALA A 32 -7.72 -21.86 24.26
C ALA A 32 -8.14 -20.62 25.07
N THR A 33 -7.91 -19.45 24.51
CA THR A 33 -8.19 -18.16 25.16
C THR A 33 -9.69 -17.89 25.38
N ASP A 34 -10.56 -18.63 24.70
CA ASP A 34 -12.02 -18.60 24.88
C ASP A 34 -12.52 -19.41 26.09
N GLY A 35 -11.60 -20.09 26.81
CA GLY A 35 -11.85 -20.87 28.02
C GLY A 35 -12.22 -22.33 27.76
N PHE A 36 -12.18 -22.81 26.53
CA PHE A 36 -12.44 -24.20 26.17
C PHE A 36 -11.15 -24.97 25.86
N ASP A 37 -11.21 -26.31 26.03
CA ASP A 37 -10.13 -27.21 25.68
C ASP A 37 -10.43 -27.84 24.31
N TYR A 38 -9.46 -27.76 23.38
CA TYR A 38 -9.58 -28.30 22.02
C TYR A 38 -8.59 -29.41 21.75
N GLU A 39 -9.08 -30.49 21.11
CA GLU A 39 -8.24 -31.57 20.61
C GLU A 39 -7.95 -31.35 19.13
N VAL A 40 -6.71 -30.99 18.78
CA VAL A 40 -6.33 -30.65 17.42
C VAL A 40 -5.09 -31.40 16.96
N ASN A 41 -4.94 -31.58 15.65
CA ASN A 41 -3.72 -32.17 15.11
C ASN A 41 -2.57 -31.14 15.13
N GLN A 42 -1.34 -31.64 15.23
CA GLN A 42 -0.15 -30.76 15.22
C GLN A 42 -0.06 -29.86 13.97
N ASN A 43 -0.64 -30.28 12.86
CA ASN A 43 -0.63 -29.53 11.60
C ASN A 43 -1.67 -28.40 11.57
N GLU A 44 -2.54 -28.29 12.55
CA GLU A 44 -3.63 -27.29 12.63
C GLU A 44 -3.23 -26.10 13.51
N VAL A 45 -2.04 -26.15 14.10
CA VAL A 45 -1.54 -25.10 15.00
C VAL A 45 -0.09 -24.76 14.72
N ILE A 46 0.27 -23.50 14.99
CA ILE A 46 1.63 -22.97 14.93
C ILE A 46 2.10 -22.73 16.36
N VAL A 47 3.23 -23.33 16.74
CA VAL A 47 3.85 -23.11 18.06
C VAL A 47 4.53 -21.74 18.07
N ILE A 48 4.06 -20.85 18.94
CA ILE A 48 4.68 -19.55 19.19
C ILE A 48 5.81 -19.77 20.22
N ARG A 49 7.06 -19.76 19.76
CA ARG A 49 8.22 -19.81 20.65
C ARG A 49 8.48 -18.43 21.21
N GLU A 50 8.45 -18.26 22.52
CA GLU A 50 8.68 -16.96 23.17
C GLU A 50 10.09 -16.40 22.91
N ASP A 51 11.04 -17.25 22.58
CA ASP A 51 12.42 -16.87 22.26
C ASP A 51 12.55 -16.05 20.97
N ASN A 52 11.50 -16.01 20.14
CA ASN A 52 11.47 -15.29 18.87
C ASN A 52 10.61 -14.01 18.89
N THR A 53 9.97 -13.68 19.99
CA THR A 53 9.21 -12.42 20.10
C THR A 53 10.11 -11.19 19.99
N HIS A 54 11.38 -11.28 20.41
CA HIS A 54 12.37 -10.22 20.19
C HIS A 54 12.88 -10.14 18.73
N LEU A 55 12.77 -11.22 17.95
CA LEU A 55 13.16 -11.21 16.54
C LEU A 55 12.08 -10.62 15.63
N TYR A 56 10.84 -10.49 16.11
CA TYR A 56 9.70 -9.96 15.37
C TYR A 56 9.09 -8.69 15.98
N GLN A 57 9.62 -8.19 17.08
CA GLN A 57 9.50 -6.79 17.45
C GLN A 57 10.45 -6.00 16.55
N VAL A 58 10.13 -5.98 15.28
CA VAL A 58 10.71 -5.00 14.37
C VAL A 58 10.10 -3.69 14.81
N ASP A 59 10.86 -2.89 15.52
CA ASP A 59 10.49 -1.52 15.82
C ASP A 59 10.21 -0.86 14.48
N ASP A 60 9.00 -0.33 14.28
CA ASP A 60 8.62 0.34 13.02
C ASP A 60 9.63 1.44 12.62
N TYR A 61 10.40 1.92 13.58
CA TYR A 61 11.53 2.84 13.40
C TYR A 61 12.77 2.17 12.80
N GLU A 62 13.13 0.94 13.24
CA GLU A 62 14.29 0.21 12.70
C GLU A 62 14.04 -0.34 11.31
N VAL A 63 12.77 -0.69 10.96
CA VAL A 63 12.41 -1.08 9.60
C VAL A 63 12.57 0.10 8.65
N LYS A 64 12.18 1.30 9.07
CA LYS A 64 12.37 2.51 8.25
C LYS A 64 13.85 2.83 8.02
N ASP A 65 14.73 2.55 8.97
CA ASP A 65 16.17 2.81 8.82
C ASP A 65 16.95 1.69 8.13
N LYS A 66 16.56 0.43 8.32
CA LYS A 66 17.19 -0.72 7.64
C LYS A 66 16.67 -0.94 6.22
N LEU A 67 15.45 -0.51 5.90
CA LEU A 67 14.95 -0.43 4.53
C LEU A 67 15.47 0.79 3.75
N LYS A 68 16.21 1.67 4.38
CA LYS A 68 17.15 2.58 3.69
C LYS A 68 18.39 1.84 3.14
N ILE A 69 18.37 0.50 3.09
CA ILE A 69 19.31 -0.26 2.28
C ILE A 69 19.18 0.25 0.87
N ASN A 70 20.10 1.12 0.50
CA ASN A 70 20.67 1.40 -0.83
C ASN A 70 20.12 0.52 -1.98
N LEU A 71 18.79 0.44 -2.11
CA LEU A 71 18.19 0.35 -3.42
C LEU A 71 18.65 1.66 -4.07
N PRO A 72 19.37 1.63 -5.20
CA PRO A 72 19.64 2.83 -5.89
C PRO A 72 18.30 3.55 -5.96
N LEU A 73 18.20 4.71 -5.31
CA LEU A 73 17.23 5.70 -5.66
C LEU A 73 17.52 5.89 -7.14
N ASP A 74 16.76 5.15 -7.99
CA ASP A 74 16.69 5.50 -9.38
C ASP A 74 16.21 6.94 -9.33
N LYS A 75 17.17 7.84 -9.30
CA LYS A 75 16.95 9.24 -9.56
C LYS A 75 16.20 9.19 -10.87
N PHE A 76 14.89 9.45 -10.84
CA PHE A 76 14.16 9.71 -12.06
C PHE A 76 14.96 10.82 -12.73
N SER A 77 15.73 10.43 -13.76
CA SER A 77 16.75 11.26 -14.35
C SER A 77 16.08 12.46 -14.99
N GLY A 78 16.05 13.58 -14.26
CA GLY A 78 15.58 14.86 -14.75
C GLY A 78 14.13 14.86 -15.28
N GLY A 79 13.43 15.94 -15.10
CA GLY A 79 12.11 16.13 -15.66
C GLY A 79 11.05 16.33 -14.57
N ILE A 80 9.79 16.44 -15.03
CA ILE A 80 8.67 16.82 -14.19
C ILE A 80 8.43 15.85 -13.00
N LEU A 81 8.77 14.56 -13.16
CA LEU A 81 8.58 13.55 -12.12
C LEU A 81 9.65 13.59 -11.03
N SER A 82 10.76 14.31 -11.21
CA SER A 82 11.77 14.44 -10.15
C SER A 82 11.24 15.19 -8.91
N ARG A 83 10.15 15.94 -9.06
CA ARG A 83 9.46 16.62 -7.97
C ARG A 83 8.67 15.63 -7.09
N TYR A 84 8.29 14.50 -7.65
CA TYR A 84 7.50 13.46 -7.02
C TYR A 84 8.40 12.26 -6.73
N THR A 85 9.11 12.31 -5.61
CA THR A 85 9.89 11.15 -5.17
C THR A 85 8.92 10.03 -4.79
N GLY A 86 9.05 8.89 -5.46
CA GLY A 86 8.17 7.75 -5.21
C GLY A 86 8.23 7.34 -3.74
N THR A 87 7.11 7.44 -3.06
CA THR A 87 6.92 6.82 -1.75
C THR A 87 6.77 5.32 -1.98
N THR A 88 7.65 4.53 -1.38
CA THR A 88 7.53 3.07 -1.40
C THR A 88 6.44 2.71 -0.40
N LYS A 89 5.18 2.65 -0.83
CA LYS A 89 4.04 2.39 0.08
C LYS A 89 3.81 0.92 0.34
N TYR A 90 4.19 -0.02 -0.28
CA TYR A 90 4.12 -1.45 0.02
C TYR A 90 5.45 -2.08 -0.40
N GLN A 91 6.06 -2.84 0.43
CA GLN A 91 7.40 -3.41 0.42
C GLN A 91 8.13 -3.62 -0.94
N PHE A 92 7.44 -3.51 -2.09
CA PHE A 92 8.02 -3.79 -3.41
C PHE A 92 7.48 -2.94 -4.57
N GLU A 93 6.56 -2.01 -4.36
CA GLU A 93 5.95 -1.25 -5.46
C GLU A 93 6.24 0.26 -5.34
N LYS A 94 7.01 0.79 -6.29
CA LYS A 94 7.22 2.23 -6.42
C LYS A 94 5.94 2.87 -6.96
N VAL A 95 5.25 3.61 -6.12
CA VAL A 95 4.08 4.41 -6.50
C VAL A 95 4.49 5.87 -6.54
N ILE A 96 4.25 6.53 -7.64
CA ILE A 96 4.42 7.98 -7.75
C ILE A 96 3.08 8.64 -7.46
N GLU A 97 3.07 9.53 -6.47
CA GLU A 97 1.91 10.35 -6.12
C GLU A 97 2.07 11.73 -6.76
N ILE A 98 1.09 12.10 -7.55
CA ILE A 98 1.06 13.36 -8.29
C ILE A 98 -0.09 14.19 -7.72
N ASP A 99 0.26 15.21 -6.98
CA ASP A 99 -0.71 16.16 -6.46
C ASP A 99 -1.14 17.13 -7.55
N LEU A 100 -2.45 17.16 -7.82
CA LEU A 100 -3.07 18.03 -8.80
C LEU A 100 -3.78 19.23 -8.17
N HIS A 101 -3.69 19.45 -6.86
CA HIS A 101 -4.24 20.63 -6.25
C HIS A 101 -3.55 21.89 -6.81
N LEU A 102 -4.34 22.94 -7.08
CA LEU A 102 -3.84 24.14 -7.74
C LEU A 102 -2.74 24.84 -6.96
N GLU A 103 -2.81 24.78 -5.64
CA GLU A 103 -1.85 25.37 -4.73
C GLU A 103 -0.45 24.80 -4.90
N GLU A 104 -0.36 23.52 -5.34
CA GLU A 104 0.91 22.84 -5.64
C GLU A 104 1.42 23.14 -7.05
N LEU A 105 0.55 23.61 -7.95
CA LEU A 105 0.87 23.80 -9.36
C LEU A 105 1.17 25.25 -9.72
N VAL A 106 0.53 26.21 -9.04
CA VAL A 106 0.63 27.64 -9.34
C VAL A 106 0.72 28.47 -8.08
N GLU A 107 1.48 29.56 -8.15
CA GLU A 107 1.69 30.48 -7.03
C GLU A 107 0.43 31.27 -6.64
N PHE A 108 -0.41 31.61 -7.63
CA PHE A 108 -1.62 32.43 -7.40
C PHE A 108 -2.88 31.79 -7.98
N PRO A 109 -3.42 30.73 -7.34
CA PRO A 109 -4.61 30.01 -7.84
C PRO A 109 -5.85 30.88 -7.95
N MET A 110 -5.96 31.89 -7.08
CA MET A 110 -7.11 32.80 -7.02
C MET A 110 -7.24 33.71 -8.25
N LYS A 111 -6.17 33.88 -9.03
CA LYS A 111 -6.19 34.71 -10.25
C LYS A 111 -6.69 33.95 -11.47
N LEU A 112 -6.86 32.63 -11.36
CA LEU A 112 -7.33 31.78 -12.45
C LEU A 112 -8.84 31.65 -12.42
N ASP A 113 -9.46 31.74 -13.59
CA ASP A 113 -10.85 31.35 -13.79
C ASP A 113 -11.01 29.80 -13.76
N ASP A 114 -12.24 29.32 -13.72
CA ASP A 114 -12.51 27.88 -13.56
C ASP A 114 -11.99 27.05 -14.75
N TRP A 115 -12.04 27.60 -15.97
CA TRP A 115 -11.47 26.93 -17.13
C TRP A 115 -9.94 26.85 -17.06
N GLN A 116 -9.29 27.95 -16.68
CA GLN A 116 -7.83 28.00 -16.51
C GLN A 116 -7.35 27.06 -15.41
N ARG A 117 -8.09 26.96 -14.29
CA ARG A 117 -7.82 26.02 -13.20
C ARG A 117 -7.83 24.58 -13.70
N LEU A 118 -8.95 24.17 -14.31
CA LEU A 118 -9.09 22.82 -14.85
C LEU A 118 -8.04 22.51 -15.92
N HIS A 119 -7.82 23.47 -16.84
CA HIS A 119 -6.83 23.32 -17.91
C HIS A 119 -5.41 23.13 -17.35
N THR A 120 -5.01 23.90 -16.35
CA THR A 120 -3.70 23.81 -15.70
C THR A 120 -3.51 22.44 -15.06
N GLN A 121 -4.49 21.96 -14.28
CA GLN A 121 -4.46 20.67 -13.63
C GLN A 121 -4.38 19.53 -14.66
N MET A 122 -5.19 19.56 -15.69
CA MET A 122 -5.19 18.56 -16.76
C MET A 122 -3.89 18.56 -17.57
N GLN A 123 -3.34 19.73 -17.91
CA GLN A 123 -2.05 19.84 -18.58
C GLN A 123 -0.93 19.23 -17.75
N HIS A 124 -0.95 19.46 -16.44
CA HIS A 124 0.04 18.89 -15.52
C HIS A 124 -0.09 17.36 -15.45
N ALA A 125 -1.31 16.84 -15.28
CA ALA A 125 -1.58 15.41 -15.26
C ALA A 125 -1.09 14.71 -16.55
N LYS A 126 -1.39 15.30 -17.73
CA LYS A 126 -0.95 14.78 -19.04
C LYS A 126 0.57 14.75 -19.16
N LYS A 127 1.26 15.80 -18.73
CA LYS A 127 2.74 15.86 -18.75
C LYS A 127 3.34 14.78 -17.84
N CYS A 128 2.80 14.61 -16.63
CA CYS A 128 3.26 13.60 -15.69
C CYS A 128 3.00 12.18 -16.20
N LEU A 129 1.82 11.91 -16.79
CA LEU A 129 1.51 10.62 -17.39
C LEU A 129 2.46 10.27 -18.53
N ASN A 130 2.70 11.20 -19.46
CA ASN A 130 3.63 10.99 -20.57
C ASN A 130 5.06 10.73 -20.06
N ALA A 131 5.50 11.47 -19.04
CA ALA A 131 6.80 11.23 -18.42
C ALA A 131 6.86 9.84 -17.74
N ALA A 132 5.77 9.39 -17.10
CA ALA A 132 5.68 8.08 -16.49
C ALA A 132 5.74 6.96 -17.55
N ILE A 133 5.05 7.11 -18.66
CA ILE A 133 5.11 6.18 -19.79
C ILE A 133 6.54 6.08 -20.34
N ASN A 134 7.19 7.21 -20.59
CA ASN A 134 8.55 7.24 -21.14
C ASN A 134 9.58 6.62 -20.17
N GLN A 135 9.37 6.73 -18.87
CA GLN A 135 10.23 6.17 -17.83
C GLN A 135 9.85 4.75 -17.43
N ARG A 136 8.89 4.13 -18.10
CA ARG A 136 8.37 2.78 -17.83
C ARG A 136 7.89 2.58 -16.39
N ILE A 137 7.26 3.60 -15.81
CA ILE A 137 6.65 3.53 -14.50
C ILE A 137 5.31 2.80 -14.64
N ARG A 138 5.11 1.74 -13.86
CA ARG A 138 3.93 0.90 -13.99
C ARG A 138 2.70 1.42 -13.25
N LYS A 139 2.93 2.24 -12.21
CA LYS A 139 1.84 2.68 -11.32
C LYS A 139 2.06 4.11 -10.85
N LEU A 140 0.99 4.90 -10.91
CA LEU A 140 0.95 6.24 -10.35
C LEU A 140 -0.43 6.54 -9.75
N VAL A 141 -0.49 7.53 -8.86
CA VAL A 141 -1.71 8.01 -8.24
C VAL A 141 -1.84 9.50 -8.50
N PHE A 142 -2.96 9.91 -9.08
CA PHE A 142 -3.32 11.32 -9.20
C PHE A 142 -4.21 11.73 -8.03
N ILE A 143 -3.75 12.68 -7.23
CA ILE A 143 -4.51 13.26 -6.12
C ILE A 143 -5.18 14.53 -6.64
N HIS A 144 -6.51 14.49 -6.79
CA HIS A 144 -7.30 15.57 -7.42
C HIS A 144 -8.29 16.22 -6.44
N GLY A 145 -8.38 15.70 -5.21
CA GLY A 145 -9.37 16.13 -4.24
C GLY A 145 -10.78 15.66 -4.57
N VAL A 146 -11.74 15.98 -3.70
CA VAL A 146 -13.15 15.58 -3.88
C VAL A 146 -13.90 16.62 -4.72
N GLY A 147 -13.80 17.89 -4.38
CA GLY A 147 -14.41 19.02 -5.10
C GLY A 147 -15.80 18.72 -5.70
N GLN A 148 -16.10 19.31 -6.84
CA GLN A 148 -17.32 19.05 -7.61
C GLN A 148 -17.18 17.83 -8.54
N GLY A 149 -16.04 17.15 -8.55
CA GLY A 149 -15.77 15.98 -9.38
C GLY A 149 -15.43 16.28 -10.84
N VAL A 150 -15.38 17.55 -11.27
CA VAL A 150 -15.09 17.93 -12.66
C VAL A 150 -13.71 17.44 -13.09
N LEU A 151 -12.67 17.71 -12.29
CA LEU A 151 -11.31 17.28 -12.60
C LEU A 151 -11.20 15.74 -12.67
N LYS A 152 -11.82 15.00 -11.74
CA LYS A 152 -11.87 13.54 -11.78
C LYS A 152 -12.50 13.03 -13.06
N THR A 153 -13.64 13.60 -13.45
CA THR A 153 -14.35 13.20 -14.67
C THR A 153 -13.50 13.43 -15.92
N GLU A 154 -12.91 14.62 -16.06
CA GLU A 154 -12.04 14.95 -17.20
C GLU A 154 -10.78 14.09 -17.25
N LEU A 155 -10.19 13.81 -16.08
CA LEU A 155 -9.04 12.91 -15.96
C LEU A 155 -9.40 11.49 -16.41
N CYS A 156 -10.50 10.92 -15.91
CA CYS A 156 -10.99 9.60 -16.29
C CYS A 156 -11.32 9.51 -17.79
N ASN A 157 -11.96 10.52 -18.34
CA ASN A 157 -12.24 10.63 -19.79
C ASN A 157 -10.94 10.59 -20.59
N TYR A 158 -9.95 11.36 -20.18
CA TYR A 158 -8.64 11.36 -20.84
C TYR A 158 -7.91 10.03 -20.71
N LEU A 159 -7.89 9.42 -19.53
CA LEU A 159 -7.25 8.12 -19.30
C LEU A 159 -7.88 7.01 -20.14
N SER A 160 -9.21 7.02 -20.32
CA SER A 160 -9.94 6.04 -21.12
C SER A 160 -9.62 6.07 -22.61
N THR A 161 -9.04 7.16 -23.13
CA THR A 161 -8.58 7.23 -24.52
C THR A 161 -7.31 6.43 -24.82
N HIS A 162 -6.66 5.89 -23.79
CA HIS A 162 -5.38 5.17 -23.91
C HIS A 162 -5.58 3.69 -23.59
N GLU A 163 -5.52 2.81 -24.57
CA GLU A 163 -5.71 1.36 -24.41
C GLU A 163 -4.70 0.69 -23.45
N GLN A 164 -3.51 1.27 -23.33
CA GLN A 164 -2.45 0.78 -22.46
C GLN A 164 -2.65 1.12 -20.98
N LEU A 165 -3.65 1.93 -20.65
CA LEU A 165 -3.93 2.34 -19.29
C LEU A 165 -5.12 1.57 -18.71
N SER A 166 -5.03 1.29 -17.42
CA SER A 166 -6.18 0.93 -16.61
C SER A 166 -6.16 1.78 -15.35
N PHE A 167 -7.32 2.18 -14.87
CA PHE A 167 -7.43 3.06 -13.71
C PHE A 167 -8.63 2.69 -12.84
N LYS A 168 -8.56 3.05 -11.59
CA LYS A 168 -9.62 2.88 -10.59
C LYS A 168 -9.47 3.95 -9.52
N ASP A 169 -10.46 4.09 -8.65
CA ASP A 169 -10.31 4.89 -7.45
C ASP A 169 -9.16 4.36 -6.59
N ALA A 170 -8.33 5.26 -6.07
CA ALA A 170 -7.23 4.90 -5.19
C ALA A 170 -7.73 4.39 -3.83
N ASN A 171 -6.84 3.86 -3.00
CA ASN A 171 -7.21 3.31 -1.71
C ASN A 171 -7.91 4.36 -0.83
N TYR A 172 -9.17 4.12 -0.50
CA TYR A 172 -10.00 5.04 0.28
C TYR A 172 -9.41 5.37 1.67
N ARG A 173 -8.74 4.43 2.32
CA ARG A 173 -8.14 4.65 3.65
C ARG A 173 -6.97 5.63 3.61
N GLU A 174 -6.32 5.77 2.46
CA GLU A 174 -5.14 6.63 2.28
C GLU A 174 -5.51 7.99 1.68
N TYR A 175 -6.42 8.00 0.70
CA TYR A 175 -6.71 9.19 -0.11
C TYR A 175 -8.18 9.65 -0.04
N GLY A 176 -9.03 8.94 0.70
CA GLY A 176 -10.46 9.15 0.60
C GLY A 176 -10.98 8.89 -0.82
N SER A 177 -11.94 9.67 -1.27
CA SER A 177 -12.46 9.63 -2.65
C SER A 177 -11.75 10.62 -3.61
N GLY A 178 -10.67 11.25 -3.13
CA GLY A 178 -9.97 12.34 -3.83
C GLY A 178 -8.80 11.92 -4.70
N ALA A 179 -8.63 10.63 -5.03
CA ALA A 179 -7.51 10.19 -5.85
C ALA A 179 -7.87 9.04 -6.81
N THR A 180 -7.15 8.98 -7.94
CA THR A 180 -7.29 7.96 -8.98
C THR A 180 -5.96 7.24 -9.17
N GLU A 181 -5.96 5.93 -9.02
CA GLU A 181 -4.83 5.03 -9.24
C GLU A 181 -4.78 4.59 -10.71
N VAL A 182 -3.64 4.74 -11.35
CA VAL A 182 -3.43 4.44 -12.78
C VAL A 182 -2.33 3.39 -12.94
N PHE A 183 -2.62 2.36 -13.71
CA PHE A 183 -1.69 1.31 -14.09
C PHE A 183 -1.35 1.41 -15.57
N ILE A 184 -0.06 1.34 -15.91
CA ILE A 184 0.46 1.41 -17.27
C ILE A 184 0.93 0.01 -17.69
N LYS A 185 0.39 -0.51 -18.77
CA LYS A 185 0.78 -1.79 -19.37
C LYS A 185 1.86 -1.54 -20.43
N TYR A 186 2.90 -2.36 -20.40
CA TYR A 186 4.01 -2.31 -21.35
C TYR A 186 4.14 -3.63 -22.10
#